data_c523e1041b6d383988b5a24157850418
#
_entry.id   c523e1041b6d383988b5a24157850418
#
_cell.length_a   1.000
_cell.length_b   1.000
_cell.length_c   1.000
_cell.angle_alpha   90.00
_cell.angle_beta   90.00
_cell.angle_gamma   90.00
#
_symmetry.space_group_name_H-M   'P 1'
#
loop_
_entity.id
_entity.type
_entity.pdbx_description
1 polymer ?
#
loop_
_entity_poly.entity_id
_entity_poly.type
_entity_poly.pdbx_seq_one_letter_code
_entity_poly.pdbx_strand_id
1 'polypeptide(L)'
;MSVHTEGTPPARTPAEGMPTPAASASAAATAPTASVLPNRAPVIPAVEVTGVSRIFPGKKGATVTALDTVSMTVAPGEFVSLIGPSGCGKSTLMRLIADLDSPTTGSITVFGKPARQARIDQDYGIAFQQAGLLPWRTVAGNIELPLELHGVGKAARRSRVAELIELVGLSDFANHFPDQLSGGMQQRVAIARSLAESPSLLLMDEPFGALDEMTRERMQNELVRICGETGAAVVFVTHSIPEAVFLSDRVVVMSPRPGRIRDVLTVTLGDTGERGENLREEEQFFRAVSHVRELLHGDSTGGEASGGARGVDVR
;
A
#
# COMPACT_ATOMS: atom_id res chain seq x y z
N MET A 1 -37.54 40.48 -47.62
CA MET A 1 -36.95 41.09 -48.80
C MET A 1 -35.80 40.21 -49.19
N SER A 2 -36.11 39.42 -50.14
CA SER A 2 -35.61 39.42 -51.55
C SER A 2 -34.18 38.88 -51.59
N VAL A 3 -33.86 37.83 -52.24
CA VAL A 3 -34.23 37.03 -53.42
C VAL A 3 -32.98 36.72 -54.23
N HIS A 4 -32.89 35.47 -54.67
CA HIS A 4 -32.30 34.96 -55.91
C HIS A 4 -30.76 34.81 -56.00
N THR A 5 -30.19 33.88 -56.73
CA THR A 5 -30.57 32.76 -57.63
C THR A 5 -29.30 31.97 -57.96
N GLU A 6 -29.44 30.68 -58.04
CA GLU A 6 -29.27 29.75 -59.18
C GLU A 6 -27.96 29.75 -59.98
N GLY A 7 -27.49 28.55 -60.30
CA GLY A 7 -26.62 28.26 -61.41
C GLY A 7 -25.91 26.90 -61.38
N THR A 8 -26.61 25.83 -61.81
CA THR A 8 -26.05 24.54 -62.36
C THR A 8 -26.38 24.48 -63.83
N PRO A 9 -25.88 23.58 -64.68
CA PRO A 9 -24.74 22.67 -64.85
C PRO A 9 -24.02 22.88 -66.23
N PRO A 10 -23.38 22.00 -67.01
CA PRO A 10 -23.61 20.56 -67.19
C PRO A 10 -22.38 19.62 -67.36
N ALA A 11 -22.71 18.34 -67.46
CA ALA A 11 -21.90 17.16 -67.71
C ALA A 11 -21.29 17.02 -69.11
N ARG A 12 -20.27 16.16 -69.22
CA ARG A 12 -20.03 15.24 -70.41
C ARG A 12 -19.03 14.14 -70.06
N THR A 13 -19.43 12.89 -70.21
CA THR A 13 -18.70 11.62 -70.42
C THR A 13 -18.65 11.41 -71.99
N PRO A 14 -18.02 10.37 -72.61
CA PRO A 14 -17.08 9.31 -72.18
C PRO A 14 -15.94 9.03 -73.19
N ALA A 15 -15.03 8.08 -72.94
CA ALA A 15 -14.50 7.11 -73.93
C ALA A 15 -13.46 6.15 -73.29
N GLU A 16 -13.74 4.95 -73.36
CA GLU A 16 -13.15 3.62 -73.60
C GLU A 16 -11.67 3.52 -73.97
N GLY A 17 -11.04 2.44 -73.45
CA GLY A 17 -9.77 1.90 -73.92
C GLY A 17 -9.09 0.93 -72.98
N MET A 18 -9.44 -0.39 -73.02
CA MET A 18 -8.61 -1.52 -72.56
C MET A 18 -7.55 -1.85 -73.70
N PRO A 19 -6.44 -2.61 -73.40
CA PRO A 19 -6.31 -3.81 -72.61
C PRO A 19 -4.98 -4.01 -71.81
N THR A 20 -4.99 -5.00 -70.92
CA THR A 20 -3.89 -5.66 -70.21
C THR A 20 -2.76 -6.20 -71.08
N PRO A 21 -1.51 -6.46 -70.54
CA PRO A 21 -1.25 -7.77 -70.02
C PRO A 21 -0.43 -7.88 -68.71
N ALA A 22 -0.50 -9.06 -68.12
CA ALA A 22 0.08 -9.55 -66.87
C ALA A 22 1.61 -9.44 -66.78
N ALA A 23 2.11 -9.13 -65.57
CA ALA A 23 3.44 -9.53 -65.11
C ALA A 23 3.39 -9.87 -63.62
N SER A 24 3.80 -11.07 -63.33
CA SER A 24 4.02 -11.64 -62.03
C SER A 24 5.01 -10.82 -61.18
N ALA A 25 4.65 -10.45 -59.94
CA ALA A 25 5.58 -9.95 -58.95
C ALA A 25 5.40 -10.71 -57.66
N SER A 26 6.45 -11.36 -57.27
CA SER A 26 6.77 -12.06 -56.04
C SER A 26 6.30 -11.32 -54.81
N ALA A 27 5.53 -12.03 -53.95
CA ALA A 27 5.16 -11.57 -52.63
C ALA A 27 6.38 -11.62 -51.70
N ALA A 28 6.99 -10.45 -51.45
CA ALA A 28 7.91 -10.27 -50.33
C ALA A 28 7.09 -10.12 -49.05
N ALA A 29 7.17 -11.12 -48.15
CA ALA A 29 6.59 -11.09 -46.84
C ALA A 29 7.24 -9.98 -46.00
N THR A 30 6.50 -8.90 -45.77
CA THR A 30 6.88 -7.85 -44.85
C THR A 30 6.68 -8.38 -43.44
N ALA A 31 7.78 -8.63 -42.71
CA ALA A 31 7.76 -8.96 -41.29
C ALA A 31 7.06 -7.82 -40.49
N PRO A 32 6.26 -8.13 -39.49
CA PRO A 32 5.63 -7.09 -38.68
C PRO A 32 6.72 -6.32 -37.93
N THR A 33 6.78 -5.03 -38.18
CA THR A 33 7.61 -4.08 -37.42
C THR A 33 7.20 -4.16 -35.96
N ALA A 34 8.09 -4.64 -35.11
CA ALA A 34 7.89 -4.63 -33.65
C ALA A 34 7.66 -3.18 -33.24
N SER A 35 6.45 -2.91 -32.77
CA SER A 35 6.07 -1.64 -32.16
C SER A 35 6.97 -1.44 -30.93
N VAL A 36 7.96 -0.58 -31.02
CA VAL A 36 8.75 -0.10 -29.88
C VAL A 36 7.79 0.73 -29.03
N LEU A 37 7.33 0.12 -27.94
CA LEU A 37 6.59 0.84 -26.90
C LEU A 37 7.44 2.04 -26.45
N PRO A 38 6.83 3.23 -26.26
CA PRO A 38 7.57 4.40 -25.80
C PRO A 38 8.27 4.06 -24.48
N ASN A 39 9.56 4.32 -24.43
CA ASN A 39 10.40 4.18 -23.24
C ASN A 39 9.82 5.07 -22.13
N ARG A 40 8.93 4.50 -21.29
CA ARG A 40 8.39 5.17 -20.13
C ARG A 40 9.55 5.32 -19.15
N ALA A 41 9.91 6.55 -18.79
CA ALA A 41 10.92 6.81 -17.78
C ALA A 41 10.64 5.90 -16.54
N PRO A 42 11.67 5.29 -15.95
CA PRO A 42 11.47 4.42 -14.80
C PRO A 42 10.77 5.20 -13.68
N VAL A 43 9.59 4.72 -13.28
CA VAL A 43 8.84 5.30 -12.16
C VAL A 43 9.64 5.00 -10.89
N ILE A 44 10.07 6.05 -10.18
CA ILE A 44 10.78 5.90 -8.91
C ILE A 44 9.78 5.32 -7.88
N PRO A 45 10.06 4.16 -7.26
CA PRO A 45 9.18 3.59 -6.24
C PRO A 45 9.04 4.51 -5.03
N ALA A 46 7.87 4.51 -4.39
CA ALA A 46 7.68 5.15 -3.11
C ALA A 46 8.51 4.47 -2.01
N VAL A 47 8.61 3.13 -2.06
CA VAL A 47 9.51 2.34 -1.22
C VAL A 47 10.18 1.27 -2.06
N GLU A 48 11.50 1.12 -1.91
CA GLU A 48 12.26 -0.01 -2.46
C GLU A 48 13.10 -0.65 -1.36
N VAL A 49 12.87 -1.93 -1.15
CA VAL A 49 13.59 -2.79 -0.20
C VAL A 49 14.35 -3.82 -1.00
N THR A 50 15.69 -3.86 -0.87
CA THR A 50 16.54 -4.74 -1.66
C THR A 50 17.42 -5.62 -0.77
N GLY A 51 17.15 -6.93 -0.73
CA GLY A 51 17.95 -7.94 -0.03
C GLY A 51 18.12 -7.69 1.46
N VAL A 52 17.12 -7.09 2.12
CA VAL A 52 17.21 -6.67 3.51
C VAL A 52 17.13 -7.84 4.46
N SER A 53 18.15 -7.95 5.35
CA SER A 53 18.11 -8.84 6.51
C SER A 53 18.27 -8.03 7.79
N ARG A 54 17.63 -8.49 8.87
CA ARG A 54 17.79 -7.93 10.22
C ARG A 54 18.04 -9.00 11.24
N ILE A 55 19.22 -8.95 11.87
CA ILE A 55 19.68 -9.87 12.90
C ILE A 55 19.86 -9.08 14.20
N PHE A 56 19.19 -9.51 15.25
CA PHE A 56 19.32 -8.94 16.59
C PHE A 56 20.28 -9.77 17.46
N PRO A 57 21.07 -9.14 18.33
CA PRO A 57 21.82 -9.86 19.35
C PRO A 57 20.84 -10.50 20.34
N GLY A 58 20.99 -11.79 20.57
CA GLY A 58 20.21 -12.55 21.53
C GLY A 58 20.95 -12.73 22.85
N LYS A 59 20.32 -13.46 23.80
CA LYS A 59 20.93 -13.80 25.08
C LYS A 59 22.10 -14.78 24.90
N LYS A 60 23.16 -14.65 25.70
CA LYS A 60 24.33 -15.55 25.73
C LYS A 60 25.08 -15.71 24.39
N GLY A 61 25.16 -14.64 23.59
CA GLY A 61 25.86 -14.68 22.31
C GLY A 61 25.09 -15.33 21.15
N ALA A 62 23.86 -15.80 21.37
CA ALA A 62 22.97 -16.21 20.28
C ALA A 62 22.54 -15.02 19.45
N THR A 63 22.11 -15.25 18.21
CA THR A 63 21.51 -14.25 17.35
C THR A 63 20.08 -14.63 16.98
N VAL A 64 19.23 -13.63 16.76
CA VAL A 64 17.86 -13.83 16.33
C VAL A 64 17.69 -13.14 14.97
N THR A 65 17.54 -13.94 13.91
CA THR A 65 17.22 -13.42 12.59
C THR A 65 15.72 -13.08 12.55
N ALA A 66 15.42 -11.81 12.50
CA ALA A 66 14.04 -11.32 12.39
C ALA A 66 13.56 -11.29 10.95
N LEU A 67 14.40 -10.81 10.04
CA LEU A 67 14.17 -10.75 8.59
C LEU A 67 15.34 -11.39 7.85
N ASP A 68 15.05 -12.12 6.80
CA ASP A 68 16.05 -12.78 5.98
C ASP A 68 15.80 -12.53 4.49
N THR A 69 16.66 -11.72 3.90
CA THR A 69 16.73 -11.43 2.46
C THR A 69 15.38 -10.98 1.87
N VAL A 70 14.74 -9.99 2.51
CA VAL A 70 13.47 -9.42 2.07
C VAL A 70 13.71 -8.41 0.94
N SER A 71 12.97 -8.57 -0.18
CA SER A 71 12.95 -7.61 -1.29
C SER A 71 11.51 -7.31 -1.69
N MET A 72 11.14 -6.04 -1.77
CA MET A 72 9.82 -5.58 -2.23
C MET A 72 9.88 -4.14 -2.71
N THR A 73 8.90 -3.76 -3.50
CA THR A 73 8.69 -2.37 -3.94
C THR A 73 7.26 -1.95 -3.63
N VAL A 74 7.07 -0.65 -3.43
CA VAL A 74 5.76 0.01 -3.36
C VAL A 74 5.78 1.14 -4.39
N ALA A 75 4.83 1.14 -5.31
CA ALA A 75 4.70 2.21 -6.30
C ALA A 75 4.13 3.49 -5.67
N PRO A 76 4.34 4.69 -6.25
CA PRO A 76 3.62 5.88 -5.84
C PRO A 76 2.10 5.67 -5.93
N GLY A 77 1.37 6.04 -4.88
CA GLY A 77 -0.07 5.86 -4.79
C GLY A 77 -0.55 4.43 -4.52
N GLU A 78 0.35 3.45 -4.41
CA GLU A 78 -0.01 2.06 -4.17
C GLU A 78 -0.25 1.80 -2.68
N PHE A 79 -1.30 1.07 -2.37
CA PHE A 79 -1.59 0.58 -1.03
C PHE A 79 -1.12 -0.87 -0.88
N VAL A 80 -0.09 -1.13 -0.08
CA VAL A 80 0.49 -2.45 0.16
C VAL A 80 0.31 -2.88 1.61
N SER A 81 -0.39 -3.99 1.83
CA SER A 81 -0.49 -4.60 3.17
C SER A 81 0.56 -5.69 3.38
N LEU A 82 1.15 -5.70 4.56
CA LEU A 82 2.02 -6.78 5.06
C LEU A 82 1.23 -7.64 6.02
N ILE A 83 1.06 -8.93 5.70
CA ILE A 83 0.34 -9.89 6.54
C ILE A 83 1.22 -11.11 6.84
N GLY A 84 1.01 -11.72 7.99
CA GLY A 84 1.77 -12.89 8.40
C GLY A 84 1.62 -13.15 9.91
N PRO A 85 2.10 -14.30 10.43
CA PRO A 85 1.98 -14.65 11.84
C PRO A 85 2.65 -13.64 12.76
N SER A 86 2.23 -13.64 14.03
CA SER A 86 2.84 -12.77 15.05
C SER A 86 4.33 -13.03 15.17
N GLY A 87 5.14 -11.97 15.25
CA GLY A 87 6.58 -12.04 15.36
C GLY A 87 7.34 -12.44 14.09
N CYS A 88 6.70 -12.48 12.92
CA CYS A 88 7.36 -12.76 11.65
C CYS A 88 8.22 -11.60 11.10
N GLY A 89 8.17 -10.40 11.69
CA GLY A 89 9.03 -9.29 11.30
C GLY A 89 8.34 -8.12 10.57
N LYS A 90 7.00 -8.10 10.43
CA LYS A 90 6.25 -7.01 9.76
C LYS A 90 6.59 -5.63 10.34
N SER A 91 6.41 -5.45 11.63
CA SER A 91 6.74 -4.20 12.33
C SER A 91 8.24 -3.89 12.28
N THR A 92 9.10 -4.92 12.23
CA THR A 92 10.55 -4.73 12.03
C THR A 92 10.82 -4.16 10.65
N LEU A 93 10.22 -4.72 9.59
CA LEU A 93 10.38 -4.22 8.22
C LEU A 93 9.90 -2.78 8.12
N MET A 94 8.73 -2.47 8.67
CA MET A 94 8.21 -1.10 8.66
C MET A 94 9.14 -0.12 9.40
N ARG A 95 9.70 -0.51 10.56
CA ARG A 95 10.67 0.31 11.29
C ARG A 95 11.97 0.55 10.51
N LEU A 96 12.40 -0.42 9.71
CA LEU A 96 13.55 -0.26 8.83
C LEU A 96 13.24 0.70 7.68
N ILE A 97 12.04 0.64 7.09
CA ILE A 97 11.58 1.61 6.07
C ILE A 97 11.58 3.03 6.65
N ALA A 98 11.13 3.17 7.90
CA ALA A 98 11.10 4.45 8.62
C ALA A 98 12.47 4.90 9.16
N ASP A 99 13.59 4.19 8.89
CA ASP A 99 14.91 4.47 9.49
C ASP A 99 14.88 4.63 11.02
N LEU A 100 13.97 3.92 11.70
CA LEU A 100 13.91 3.82 13.15
C LEU A 100 14.75 2.65 13.68
N ASP A 101 15.24 1.83 12.78
CA ASP A 101 16.22 0.77 12.97
C ASP A 101 17.05 0.63 11.68
N SER A 102 18.19 -0.05 11.74
CA SER A 102 19.08 -0.21 10.58
C SER A 102 19.11 -1.65 10.11
N PRO A 103 19.10 -1.94 8.79
CA PRO A 103 19.26 -3.28 8.30
C PRO A 103 20.66 -3.81 8.62
N THR A 104 20.78 -5.14 8.81
CA THR A 104 22.09 -5.81 8.94
C THR A 104 22.75 -5.95 7.57
N THR A 105 21.94 -6.25 6.55
CA THR A 105 22.38 -6.32 5.13
C THR A 105 21.26 -5.76 4.24
N GLY A 106 21.59 -5.43 3.00
CA GLY A 106 20.67 -4.87 2.03
C GLY A 106 20.49 -3.36 2.18
N SER A 107 19.57 -2.79 1.43
CA SER A 107 19.30 -1.36 1.38
C SER A 107 17.82 -1.05 1.27
N ILE A 108 17.44 0.14 1.74
CA ILE A 108 16.08 0.67 1.63
C ILE A 108 16.15 2.09 1.11
N THR A 109 15.33 2.38 0.09
CA THR A 109 15.12 3.74 -0.40
C THR A 109 13.63 4.11 -0.33
N VAL A 110 13.37 5.39 -0.09
CA VAL A 110 12.04 6.01 -0.09
C VAL A 110 12.07 7.17 -1.07
N PHE A 111 11.22 7.11 -2.09
CA PHE A 111 11.25 8.04 -3.24
C PHE A 111 12.65 8.22 -3.84
N GLY A 112 13.41 7.12 -3.94
CA GLY A 112 14.79 7.12 -4.46
C GLY A 112 15.84 7.68 -3.51
N LYS A 113 15.48 8.20 -2.33
CA LYS A 113 16.39 8.66 -1.28
C LYS A 113 16.71 7.53 -0.30
N PRO A 114 17.91 7.48 0.31
CA PRO A 114 18.15 6.61 1.46
C PRO A 114 17.09 6.82 2.54
N ALA A 115 16.63 5.76 3.22
CA ALA A 115 15.59 5.85 4.26
C ALA A 115 15.91 6.90 5.33
N ARG A 116 17.18 7.04 5.71
CA ARG A 116 17.65 8.08 6.64
C ARG A 116 17.35 9.49 6.14
N GLN A 117 17.57 9.78 4.86
CA GLN A 117 17.30 11.09 4.30
C GLN A 117 15.80 11.36 4.24
N ALA A 118 14.99 10.37 3.85
CA ALA A 118 13.54 10.49 3.85
C ALA A 118 12.98 10.78 5.26
N ARG A 119 13.57 10.18 6.31
CA ARG A 119 13.22 10.50 7.71
C ARG A 119 13.58 11.92 8.11
N ILE A 120 14.76 12.40 7.71
CA ILE A 120 15.20 13.76 8.00
C ILE A 120 14.33 14.79 7.25
N ASP A 121 13.99 14.50 5.99
CA ASP A 121 13.12 15.32 5.15
C ASP A 121 11.63 15.18 5.52
N GLN A 122 11.28 14.23 6.42
CA GLN A 122 9.92 13.94 6.88
C GLN A 122 8.96 13.58 5.73
N ASP A 123 9.45 12.82 4.75
CA ASP A 123 8.72 12.44 3.54
C ASP A 123 7.52 11.47 3.81
N TYR A 124 7.33 11.03 5.06
CA TYR A 124 6.27 10.06 5.40
C TYR A 124 5.57 10.39 6.73
N GLY A 125 4.29 10.03 6.82
CA GLY A 125 3.53 9.96 8.06
C GLY A 125 3.59 8.56 8.66
N ILE A 126 3.62 8.45 9.99
CA ILE A 126 3.70 7.16 10.67
C ILE A 126 2.67 7.04 11.79
N ALA A 127 1.93 5.90 11.82
CA ALA A 127 1.07 5.50 12.91
C ALA A 127 1.52 4.14 13.45
N PHE A 128 1.88 4.09 14.72
CA PHE A 128 2.33 2.88 15.41
C PHE A 128 1.16 2.12 16.04
N GLN A 129 1.36 0.84 16.33
CA GLN A 129 0.43 -0.01 17.08
C GLN A 129 0.07 0.60 18.45
N GLN A 130 1.06 1.18 19.14
CA GLN A 130 0.82 2.03 20.30
C GLN A 130 0.72 3.48 19.84
N ALA A 131 -0.32 4.19 20.22
CA ALA A 131 -0.60 5.55 19.75
C ALA A 131 0.56 6.55 19.97
N GLY A 132 1.40 6.34 21.00
CA GLY A 132 2.60 7.13 21.27
C GLY A 132 2.30 8.64 21.36
N LEU A 133 1.18 8.99 22.00
CA LEU A 133 0.80 10.38 22.21
C LEU A 133 1.66 11.02 23.29
N LEU A 134 1.93 12.32 23.15
CA LEU A 134 2.61 13.10 24.17
C LEU A 134 1.62 13.39 25.31
N PRO A 135 1.83 12.86 26.52
CA PRO A 135 0.84 12.94 27.61
C PRO A 135 0.61 14.36 28.13
N TRP A 136 1.53 15.27 27.87
CA TRP A 136 1.44 16.69 28.24
C TRP A 136 0.83 17.58 27.13
N ARG A 137 0.39 17.02 26.02
CA ARG A 137 -0.31 17.72 24.95
C ARG A 137 -1.75 17.21 24.84
N THR A 138 -2.66 18.11 24.53
CA THR A 138 -4.05 17.75 24.22
C THR A 138 -4.15 16.97 22.92
N VAL A 139 -5.35 16.48 22.57
CA VAL A 139 -5.66 15.87 21.26
C VAL A 139 -5.22 16.81 20.14
N ALA A 140 -5.69 18.05 20.15
CA ALA A 140 -5.32 19.04 19.15
C ALA A 140 -3.79 19.26 19.09
N GLY A 141 -3.15 19.40 20.25
CA GLY A 141 -1.70 19.60 20.35
C GLY A 141 -0.87 18.40 19.87
N ASN A 142 -1.37 17.17 20.00
CA ASN A 142 -0.73 15.99 19.45
C ASN A 142 -0.81 15.95 17.91
N ILE A 143 -1.97 16.30 17.35
CA ILE A 143 -2.17 16.35 15.89
C ILE A 143 -1.40 17.53 15.27
N GLU A 144 -1.32 18.66 15.98
CA GLU A 144 -0.60 19.86 15.53
C GLU A 144 0.93 19.67 15.45
N LEU A 145 1.48 18.73 16.22
CA LEU A 145 2.92 18.57 16.43
C LEU A 145 3.75 18.49 15.12
N PRO A 146 3.43 17.64 14.12
CA PRO A 146 4.19 17.61 12.87
C PRO A 146 4.20 18.96 12.16
N LEU A 147 3.05 19.60 12.04
CA LEU A 147 2.90 20.92 11.41
C LEU A 147 3.69 22.03 12.14
N GLU A 148 3.77 21.92 13.48
CA GLU A 148 4.58 22.84 14.30
C GLU A 148 6.07 22.68 14.01
N LEU A 149 6.55 21.43 13.93
CA LEU A 149 7.95 21.11 13.65
C LEU A 149 8.38 21.56 12.26
N HIS A 150 7.48 21.54 11.28
CA HIS A 150 7.72 22.06 9.92
C HIS A 150 7.51 23.56 9.78
N GLY A 151 7.23 24.28 10.87
CA GLY A 151 7.10 25.74 10.84
C GLY A 151 5.84 26.24 10.12
N VAL A 152 4.82 25.41 9.94
CA VAL A 152 3.54 25.81 9.34
C VAL A 152 2.90 26.91 10.19
N GLY A 153 2.41 27.98 9.56
CA GLY A 153 1.83 29.13 10.25
C GLY A 153 0.61 28.76 11.10
N LYS A 154 0.47 29.42 12.27
CA LYS A 154 -0.55 29.11 13.29
C LYS A 154 -2.00 29.02 12.77
N ALA A 155 -2.39 29.88 11.83
CA ALA A 155 -3.73 29.87 11.26
C ALA A 155 -3.99 28.60 10.43
N ALA A 156 -3.04 28.25 9.56
CA ALA A 156 -3.10 27.02 8.73
C ALA A 156 -3.08 25.76 9.59
N ARG A 157 -2.24 25.70 10.64
CA ARG A 157 -2.23 24.58 11.59
C ARG A 157 -3.59 24.38 12.25
N ARG A 158 -4.20 25.47 12.76
CA ARG A 158 -5.51 25.39 13.41
C ARG A 158 -6.60 24.85 12.48
N SER A 159 -6.62 25.33 11.23
CA SER A 159 -7.59 24.85 10.24
C SER A 159 -7.41 23.35 9.98
N ARG A 160 -6.17 22.92 9.71
CA ARG A 160 -5.86 21.51 9.41
C ARG A 160 -6.13 20.60 10.60
N VAL A 161 -5.80 21.02 11.81
CA VAL A 161 -6.05 20.25 13.03
C VAL A 161 -7.56 20.09 13.27
N ALA A 162 -8.37 21.13 13.06
CA ALA A 162 -9.81 21.04 13.21
C ALA A 162 -10.44 20.04 12.22
N GLU A 163 -10.02 20.10 10.95
CA GLU A 163 -10.42 19.14 9.91
C GLU A 163 -10.09 17.69 10.30
N LEU A 164 -8.88 17.45 10.76
CA LEU A 164 -8.43 16.10 11.16
C LEU A 164 -9.13 15.58 12.42
N ILE A 165 -9.44 16.45 13.38
CA ILE A 165 -10.22 16.09 14.58
C ILE A 165 -11.63 15.69 14.19
N GLU A 166 -12.26 16.42 13.28
CA GLU A 166 -13.59 16.11 12.75
C GLU A 166 -13.58 14.77 12.00
N LEU A 167 -12.59 14.56 11.12
CA LEU A 167 -12.40 13.34 10.35
C LEU A 167 -12.36 12.10 11.26
N VAL A 168 -11.63 12.16 12.36
CA VAL A 168 -11.54 11.03 13.31
C VAL A 168 -12.66 11.01 14.36
N GLY A 169 -13.63 11.92 14.28
CA GLY A 169 -14.79 11.98 15.16
C GLY A 169 -14.43 12.27 16.63
N LEU A 170 -13.54 13.23 16.86
CA LEU A 170 -13.08 13.61 18.21
C LEU A 170 -13.28 15.12 18.50
N SER A 171 -14.24 15.78 17.85
CA SER A 171 -14.48 17.22 17.99
C SER A 171 -14.70 17.65 19.44
N ASP A 172 -15.47 16.89 20.20
CA ASP A 172 -15.75 17.17 21.62
C ASP A 172 -14.54 16.94 22.53
N PHE A 173 -13.50 16.24 22.04
CA PHE A 173 -12.32 15.85 22.79
C PHE A 173 -11.07 16.63 22.41
N ALA A 174 -11.17 17.67 21.56
CA ALA A 174 -10.04 18.43 21.04
C ALA A 174 -9.07 18.94 22.14
N ASN A 175 -9.61 19.33 23.28
CA ASN A 175 -8.85 19.88 24.42
C ASN A 175 -8.54 18.86 25.52
N HIS A 176 -8.91 17.57 25.35
CA HIS A 176 -8.62 16.52 26.32
C HIS A 176 -7.17 16.03 26.19
N PHE A 177 -6.62 15.54 27.29
CA PHE A 177 -5.30 14.91 27.34
C PHE A 177 -5.40 13.40 27.10
N PRO A 178 -4.31 12.72 26.70
CA PRO A 178 -4.30 11.29 26.39
C PRO A 178 -4.84 10.37 27.49
N ASP A 179 -4.59 10.70 28.75
CA ASP A 179 -5.08 9.95 29.93
C ASP A 179 -6.60 10.01 30.12
N GLN A 180 -7.26 10.95 29.50
CA GLN A 180 -8.72 11.12 29.49
C GLN A 180 -9.42 10.38 28.34
N LEU A 181 -8.65 9.66 27.49
CA LEU A 181 -9.13 9.02 26.28
C LEU A 181 -9.08 7.49 26.40
N SER A 182 -10.05 6.81 25.80
CA SER A 182 -9.95 5.37 25.57
C SER A 182 -8.80 5.03 24.62
N GLY A 183 -8.30 3.78 24.64
CA GLY A 183 -7.24 3.32 23.72
C GLY A 183 -7.60 3.51 22.25
N GLY A 184 -8.86 3.26 21.88
CA GLY A 184 -9.35 3.51 20.52
C GLY A 184 -9.37 4.99 20.15
N MET A 185 -9.71 5.89 21.09
CA MET A 185 -9.64 7.33 20.87
C MET A 185 -8.18 7.78 20.69
N GLN A 186 -7.27 7.29 21.53
CA GLN A 186 -5.84 7.59 21.38
C GLN A 186 -5.30 7.14 20.01
N GLN A 187 -5.73 5.97 19.55
CA GLN A 187 -5.33 5.46 18.25
C GLN A 187 -5.84 6.33 17.09
N ARG A 188 -7.08 6.82 17.17
CA ARG A 188 -7.63 7.78 16.20
C ARG A 188 -6.84 9.10 16.18
N VAL A 189 -6.38 9.59 17.31
CA VAL A 189 -5.47 10.75 17.37
C VAL A 189 -4.14 10.46 16.69
N ALA A 190 -3.56 9.27 16.88
CA ALA A 190 -2.31 8.88 16.22
C ALA A 190 -2.46 8.78 14.68
N ILE A 191 -3.59 8.26 14.20
CA ILE A 191 -3.93 8.26 12.76
C ILE A 191 -4.05 9.69 12.24
N ALA A 192 -4.83 10.56 12.91
CA ALA A 192 -4.95 11.97 12.52
C ALA A 192 -3.60 12.68 12.48
N ARG A 193 -2.73 12.43 13.47
CA ARG A 193 -1.37 12.97 13.51
C ARG A 193 -0.52 12.51 12.31
N SER A 194 -0.61 11.25 11.90
CA SER A 194 0.12 10.73 10.73
C SER A 194 -0.31 11.36 9.41
N LEU A 195 -1.53 11.88 9.35
CA LEU A 195 -2.12 12.55 8.17
C LEU A 195 -1.93 14.08 8.18
N ALA A 196 -1.35 14.64 9.25
CA ALA A 196 -1.33 16.10 9.46
C ALA A 196 -0.72 16.87 8.28
N GLU A 197 0.37 16.38 7.72
CA GLU A 197 1.15 17.03 6.66
C GLU A 197 0.77 16.58 5.25
N SER A 198 -0.29 15.78 5.11
CA SER A 198 -0.67 15.17 3.82
C SER A 198 0.52 14.47 3.15
N PRO A 199 1.18 13.51 3.84
CA PRO A 199 2.41 12.91 3.37
C PRO A 199 2.19 12.08 2.10
N SER A 200 3.21 11.97 1.25
CA SER A 200 3.20 11.13 0.06
C SER A 200 3.36 9.62 0.35
N LEU A 201 3.77 9.27 1.58
CA LEU A 201 3.87 7.89 2.07
C LEU A 201 3.31 7.79 3.48
N LEU A 202 2.48 6.78 3.73
CA LEU A 202 1.98 6.44 5.05
C LEU A 202 2.53 5.08 5.50
N LEU A 203 3.05 5.03 6.71
CA LEU A 203 3.53 3.81 7.36
C LEU A 203 2.61 3.51 8.56
N MET A 204 1.87 2.41 8.53
CA MET A 204 0.86 2.11 9.55
C MET A 204 1.04 0.71 10.12
N ASP A 205 1.27 0.60 11.43
CA ASP A 205 1.45 -0.66 12.15
C ASP A 205 0.23 -0.97 13.02
N GLU A 206 -0.63 -1.87 12.54
CA GLU A 206 -1.88 -2.29 13.19
C GLU A 206 -2.74 -1.10 13.69
N PRO A 207 -3.00 -0.07 12.87
CA PRO A 207 -3.57 1.19 13.36
C PRO A 207 -5.01 1.07 13.84
N PHE A 208 -5.71 0.00 13.47
CA PHE A 208 -7.11 -0.21 13.83
C PHE A 208 -7.34 -1.27 14.92
N GLY A 209 -6.26 -1.85 15.45
CA GLY A 209 -6.33 -2.97 16.41
C GLY A 209 -7.08 -2.65 17.72
N ALA A 210 -7.06 -1.41 18.18
CA ALA A 210 -7.74 -0.97 19.41
C ALA A 210 -9.16 -0.40 19.17
N LEU A 211 -9.67 -0.40 17.93
CA LEU A 211 -10.97 0.14 17.58
C LEU A 211 -12.06 -0.93 17.66
N ASP A 212 -13.27 -0.51 18.08
CA ASP A 212 -14.48 -1.30 17.88
C ASP A 212 -14.81 -1.44 16.38
N GLU A 213 -15.64 -2.43 16.03
CA GLU A 213 -15.91 -2.80 14.64
C GLU A 213 -16.47 -1.63 13.80
N MET A 214 -17.50 -0.93 14.31
CA MET A 214 -18.13 0.17 13.59
C MET A 214 -17.15 1.33 13.33
N THR A 215 -16.37 1.67 14.37
CA THR A 215 -15.34 2.71 14.24
C THR A 215 -14.23 2.29 13.28
N ARG A 216 -13.84 1.01 13.31
CA ARG A 216 -12.82 0.43 12.44
C ARG A 216 -13.23 0.54 10.97
N GLU A 217 -14.43 0.10 10.61
CA GLU A 217 -14.95 0.17 9.25
C GLU A 217 -15.02 1.61 8.75
N ARG A 218 -15.53 2.53 9.56
CA ARG A 218 -15.55 3.94 9.23
C ARG A 218 -14.15 4.49 8.96
N MET A 219 -13.17 4.17 9.82
CA MET A 219 -11.80 4.65 9.66
C MET A 219 -11.09 4.02 8.46
N GLN A 220 -11.40 2.78 8.10
CA GLN A 220 -10.91 2.14 6.89
C GLN A 220 -11.44 2.85 5.64
N ASN A 221 -12.73 3.14 5.58
CA ASN A 221 -13.35 3.88 4.46
C ASN A 221 -12.73 5.28 4.33
N GLU A 222 -12.53 5.99 5.44
CA GLU A 222 -11.88 7.31 5.43
C GLU A 222 -10.41 7.23 4.96
N LEU A 223 -9.67 6.21 5.37
CA LEU A 223 -8.29 6.01 4.91
C LEU A 223 -8.24 5.76 3.40
N VAL A 224 -9.11 4.90 2.89
CA VAL A 224 -9.26 4.63 1.44
C VAL A 224 -9.54 5.93 0.68
N ARG A 225 -10.52 6.72 1.14
CA ARG A 225 -10.88 8.01 0.54
C ARG A 225 -9.67 8.97 0.51
N ILE A 226 -8.99 9.15 1.64
CA ILE A 226 -7.85 10.06 1.74
C ILE A 226 -6.72 9.61 0.80
N CYS A 227 -6.39 8.32 0.77
CA CYS A 227 -5.35 7.80 -0.12
C CYS A 227 -5.71 8.00 -1.59
N GLY A 228 -6.97 7.77 -1.98
CA GLY A 228 -7.46 8.03 -3.33
C GLY A 228 -7.38 9.52 -3.73
N GLU A 229 -7.74 10.43 -2.83
CA GLU A 229 -7.70 11.88 -3.07
C GLU A 229 -6.27 12.44 -3.12
N THR A 230 -5.37 11.93 -2.27
CA THR A 230 -4.00 12.45 -2.15
C THR A 230 -2.99 11.75 -3.03
N GLY A 231 -3.30 10.54 -3.50
CA GLY A 231 -2.34 9.68 -4.19
C GLY A 231 -1.18 9.21 -3.29
N ALA A 232 -1.37 9.20 -1.97
CA ALA A 232 -0.36 8.73 -1.03
C ALA A 232 -0.13 7.22 -1.16
N ALA A 233 1.13 6.79 -1.20
CA ALA A 233 1.49 5.39 -1.07
C ALA A 233 1.33 4.93 0.38
N VAL A 234 0.99 3.66 0.61
CA VAL A 234 0.78 3.13 1.96
C VAL A 234 1.51 1.80 2.16
N VAL A 235 2.23 1.68 3.26
CA VAL A 235 2.68 0.39 3.81
C VAL A 235 1.89 0.13 5.10
N PHE A 236 1.05 -0.87 5.05
CA PHE A 236 0.09 -1.18 6.10
C PHE A 236 0.36 -2.54 6.72
N VAL A 237 0.58 -2.60 8.01
CA VAL A 237 0.77 -3.86 8.74
C VAL A 237 -0.53 -4.23 9.44
N THR A 238 -1.00 -5.43 9.21
CA THR A 238 -2.18 -5.98 9.90
C THR A 238 -2.07 -7.49 10.10
N HIS A 239 -2.85 -8.01 11.03
CA HIS A 239 -3.11 -9.44 11.19
C HIS A 239 -4.50 -9.86 10.68
N SER A 240 -5.33 -8.89 10.26
CA SER A 240 -6.67 -9.12 9.73
C SER A 240 -6.64 -9.31 8.21
N ILE A 241 -6.98 -10.51 7.73
CA ILE A 241 -7.05 -10.81 6.29
C ILE A 241 -8.11 -9.95 5.59
N PRO A 242 -9.36 -9.81 6.11
CA PRO A 242 -10.36 -8.95 5.49
C PRO A 242 -9.90 -7.50 5.36
N GLU A 243 -9.20 -6.99 6.36
CA GLU A 243 -8.65 -5.63 6.36
C GLU A 243 -7.59 -5.44 5.26
N ALA A 244 -6.62 -6.39 5.17
CA ALA A 244 -5.60 -6.36 4.12
C ALA A 244 -6.20 -6.39 2.72
N VAL A 245 -7.21 -7.24 2.49
CA VAL A 245 -7.89 -7.35 1.18
C VAL A 245 -8.72 -6.12 0.87
N PHE A 246 -9.42 -5.57 1.85
CA PHE A 246 -10.26 -4.39 1.64
C PHE A 246 -9.46 -3.13 1.28
N LEU A 247 -8.32 -2.93 1.94
CA LEU A 247 -7.55 -1.70 1.84
C LEU A 247 -6.54 -1.69 0.70
N SER A 248 -6.06 -2.87 0.23
CA SER A 248 -4.81 -2.90 -0.52
C SER A 248 -4.97 -3.21 -2.00
N ASP A 249 -4.06 -2.67 -2.80
CA ASP A 249 -3.82 -3.09 -4.18
C ASP A 249 -3.00 -4.38 -4.21
N ARG A 250 -2.08 -4.54 -3.24
CA ARG A 250 -1.28 -5.75 -3.06
C ARG A 250 -1.18 -6.17 -1.61
N VAL A 251 -1.28 -7.48 -1.38
CA VAL A 251 -1.07 -8.11 -0.07
C VAL A 251 0.22 -8.95 -0.12
N VAL A 252 1.20 -8.56 0.67
CA VAL A 252 2.47 -9.25 0.84
C VAL A 252 2.34 -10.21 2.01
N VAL A 253 2.44 -11.50 1.74
CA VAL A 253 2.36 -12.58 2.74
C VAL A 253 3.75 -12.92 3.23
N MET A 254 3.98 -12.82 4.53
CA MET A 254 5.26 -13.14 5.16
C MET A 254 5.25 -14.50 5.85
N SER A 255 6.39 -15.23 5.74
CA SER A 255 6.61 -16.49 6.44
C SER A 255 6.80 -16.29 7.94
N PRO A 256 6.62 -17.35 8.78
CA PRO A 256 7.12 -17.35 10.15
C PRO A 256 8.60 -17.00 10.24
N ARG A 257 9.09 -16.65 11.44
CA ARG A 257 10.50 -16.29 11.68
C ARG A 257 11.48 -17.40 11.23
N PRO A 258 12.56 -17.05 10.48
CA PRO A 258 12.90 -15.72 9.99
C PRO A 258 11.95 -15.24 8.92
N GLY A 259 11.51 -13.96 9.03
CA GLY A 259 10.55 -13.38 8.11
C GLY A 259 11.13 -13.25 6.70
N ARG A 260 10.46 -13.85 5.75
CA ARG A 260 10.70 -13.74 4.30
C ARG A 260 9.40 -13.41 3.60
N ILE A 261 9.45 -12.83 2.44
CA ILE A 261 8.25 -12.75 1.59
C ILE A 261 8.00 -14.16 1.04
N ARG A 262 6.82 -14.68 1.34
CA ARG A 262 6.37 -15.98 0.87
C ARG A 262 5.63 -15.85 -0.46
N ASP A 263 4.74 -14.86 -0.54
CA ASP A 263 3.93 -14.61 -1.71
C ASP A 263 3.46 -13.16 -1.77
N VAL A 264 3.01 -12.73 -2.93
CA VAL A 264 2.45 -11.39 -3.17
C VAL A 264 1.18 -11.53 -4.00
N LEU A 265 0.04 -11.23 -3.39
CA LEU A 265 -1.26 -11.24 -4.07
C LEU A 265 -1.61 -9.83 -4.56
N THR A 266 -1.90 -9.69 -5.85
CA THR A 266 -2.55 -8.50 -6.39
C THR A 266 -4.04 -8.60 -6.17
N VAL A 267 -4.64 -7.57 -5.57
CA VAL A 267 -6.07 -7.50 -5.26
C VAL A 267 -6.78 -6.78 -6.40
N THR A 268 -7.64 -7.50 -7.12
CA THR A 268 -8.37 -6.98 -8.30
C THR A 268 -9.84 -6.70 -7.97
N LEU A 269 -10.09 -5.85 -6.98
CA LEU A 269 -11.43 -5.50 -6.48
C LEU A 269 -11.83 -4.05 -6.84
N GLY A 270 -11.41 -3.57 -8.01
CA GLY A 270 -11.55 -2.16 -8.40
C GLY A 270 -10.47 -1.27 -7.78
N ASP A 271 -10.46 0.00 -8.17
CA ASP A 271 -9.51 0.97 -7.65
C ASP A 271 -9.71 1.19 -6.14
N THR A 272 -8.61 1.19 -5.38
CA THR A 272 -8.67 1.28 -3.92
C THR A 272 -9.45 2.51 -3.45
N GLY A 273 -9.30 3.67 -4.10
CA GLY A 273 -10.02 4.90 -3.76
C GLY A 273 -11.54 4.87 -4.01
N GLU A 274 -12.05 3.91 -4.76
CA GLU A 274 -13.48 3.76 -5.12
C GLU A 274 -14.19 2.64 -4.37
N ARG A 275 -13.50 1.92 -3.48
CA ARG A 275 -14.06 0.79 -2.73
C ARG A 275 -15.11 1.24 -1.73
N GLY A 276 -16.37 0.91 -2.02
CA GLY A 276 -17.51 1.21 -1.15
C GLY A 276 -17.76 0.12 -0.09
N GLU A 277 -18.67 0.41 0.84
CA GLU A 277 -19.06 -0.50 1.93
C GLU A 277 -19.58 -1.85 1.43
N ASN A 278 -20.29 -1.87 0.29
CA ASN A 278 -20.87 -3.08 -0.30
C ASN A 278 -19.82 -4.08 -0.80
N LEU A 279 -18.56 -3.64 -1.03
CA LEU A 279 -17.49 -4.53 -1.51
C LEU A 279 -17.27 -5.73 -0.58
N ARG A 280 -17.49 -5.55 0.73
CA ARG A 280 -17.33 -6.64 1.71
C ARG A 280 -18.36 -7.75 1.58
N GLU A 281 -19.47 -7.51 0.89
CA GLU A 281 -20.54 -8.47 0.63
C GLU A 281 -20.39 -9.20 -0.73
N GLU A 282 -19.42 -8.78 -1.54
CA GLU A 282 -19.19 -9.34 -2.87
C GLU A 282 -18.45 -10.69 -2.83
N GLU A 283 -18.82 -11.60 -3.71
CA GLU A 283 -18.18 -12.93 -3.84
C GLU A 283 -16.67 -12.82 -4.14
N GLN A 284 -16.27 -11.82 -4.92
CA GLN A 284 -14.86 -11.57 -5.27
C GLN A 284 -14.04 -11.25 -4.03
N PHE A 285 -14.58 -10.48 -3.08
CA PHE A 285 -13.94 -10.19 -1.81
C PHE A 285 -13.72 -11.46 -0.98
N PHE A 286 -14.74 -12.30 -0.85
CA PHE A 286 -14.62 -13.57 -0.12
C PHE A 286 -13.59 -14.51 -0.75
N ARG A 287 -13.52 -14.56 -2.08
CA ARG A 287 -12.51 -15.35 -2.80
C ARG A 287 -11.10 -14.85 -2.51
N ALA A 288 -10.87 -13.54 -2.56
CA ALA A 288 -9.58 -12.93 -2.25
C ALA A 288 -9.16 -13.19 -0.79
N VAL A 289 -10.09 -13.05 0.17
CA VAL A 289 -9.87 -13.38 1.59
C VAL A 289 -9.48 -14.86 1.77
N SER A 290 -10.19 -15.78 1.09
CA SER A 290 -9.90 -17.21 1.14
C SER A 290 -8.53 -17.53 0.57
N HIS A 291 -8.16 -16.91 -0.55
CA HIS A 291 -6.86 -17.11 -1.18
C HIS A 291 -5.70 -16.63 -0.27
N VAL A 292 -5.81 -15.44 0.35
CA VAL A 292 -4.81 -14.97 1.33
C VAL A 292 -4.71 -15.92 2.52
N ARG A 293 -5.84 -16.47 2.98
CA ARG A 293 -5.87 -17.46 4.07
C ARG A 293 -5.13 -18.74 3.69
N GLU A 294 -5.32 -19.25 2.48
CA GLU A 294 -4.59 -20.41 1.97
C GLU A 294 -3.09 -20.15 1.91
N LEU A 295 -2.66 -19.00 1.41
CA LEU A 295 -1.26 -18.60 1.37
C LEU A 295 -0.63 -18.52 2.77
N LEU A 296 -1.39 -18.11 3.79
CA LEU A 296 -0.90 -18.07 5.18
C LEU A 296 -0.77 -19.47 5.80
N HIS A 297 -1.67 -20.40 5.48
CA HIS A 297 -1.76 -21.74 6.10
C HIS A 297 -1.09 -22.86 5.30
N GLY A 298 -0.69 -22.62 4.06
CA GLY A 298 -0.21 -23.65 3.11
C GLY A 298 1.03 -24.48 3.51
N ASP A 299 1.64 -24.25 4.68
CA ASP A 299 2.74 -25.04 5.19
C ASP A 299 2.33 -26.05 6.28
N SER A 300 1.03 -26.11 6.66
CA SER A 300 0.58 -27.02 7.72
C SER A 300 0.36 -28.46 7.22
N THR A 301 0.39 -28.72 5.90
CA THR A 301 0.11 -30.04 5.31
C THR A 301 1.33 -30.76 4.70
N GLY A 302 2.53 -30.17 4.81
CA GLY A 302 3.78 -30.72 4.23
C GLY A 302 4.70 -31.47 5.22
N GLY A 303 4.29 -31.70 6.48
CA GLY A 303 5.17 -32.18 7.56
C GLY A 303 4.92 -33.59 8.07
N GLU A 304 4.04 -34.43 7.47
CA GLU A 304 3.87 -35.82 7.91
C GLU A 304 3.75 -36.79 6.73
N ALA A 305 4.87 -37.10 6.09
CA ALA A 305 5.02 -38.35 5.32
C ALA A 305 6.50 -38.67 5.05
N SER A 306 7.21 -39.17 6.05
CA SER A 306 8.26 -40.22 5.89
C SER A 306 8.84 -40.59 7.25
N GLY A 307 8.27 -41.56 7.90
CA GLY A 307 8.80 -42.24 9.08
C GLY A 307 8.53 -43.73 8.90
N GLY A 308 9.51 -44.43 8.29
CA GLY A 308 9.44 -45.78 7.86
C GLY A 308 9.05 -46.78 8.95
N ALA A 309 8.35 -47.81 8.51
CA ALA A 309 8.19 -49.08 9.18
C ALA A 309 9.51 -49.69 9.60
N ARG A 310 9.68 -49.90 10.91
CA ARG A 310 10.62 -50.90 11.44
C ARG A 310 9.78 -51.91 12.22
N GLY A 311 9.72 -53.13 11.66
CA GLY A 311 9.16 -54.28 12.31
C GLY A 311 9.87 -54.52 13.64
N VAL A 312 9.10 -54.88 14.64
CA VAL A 312 9.55 -55.47 15.89
C VAL A 312 9.25 -56.96 15.82
N ASP A 313 10.30 -57.75 15.74
CA ASP A 313 10.27 -59.18 15.85
C ASP A 313 10.13 -59.58 17.34
N VAL A 314 9.27 -60.59 17.58
CA VAL A 314 8.93 -61.10 18.90
C VAL A 314 9.98 -62.11 19.34
N ARG A 315 10.47 -61.97 20.54
CA ARG A 315 10.77 -63.08 21.44
C ARG A 315 10.55 -62.70 22.89
#